data_1930d17e5180c6e5470768dbf2d5fcbb
#
_entry.id   1930d17e5180c6e5470768dbf2d5fcbb
#
_cell.length_a   1.000
_cell.length_b   1.000
_cell.length_c   1.000
_cell.angle_alpha   90.00
_cell.angle_beta   90.00
_cell.angle_gamma   90.00
#
_symmetry.space_group_name_H-M   'P 1'
#
loop_
_entity.id
_entity.type
_entity.pdbx_description
1 polymer ?
#
loop_
_entity_poly.entity_id
_entity_poly.type
_entity_poly.pdbx_seq_one_letter_code
_entity_poly.pdbx_strand_id
1 'polypeptide(L)'
;VSIKPKKENDFAMVFGYPGRTSRYITSEEVASNYLYVNPSIVKIREKKLAVMDVNMRASDEVRLRYASKYATTANYWKYYIGQNKGINRNDVIERKKILEDDFETWVNNDNIPKFGYYKNALIKTHNSIEKLSSLRKVQYYISEAFFRGSDVISFAGKFRPLMAELSAEKPNLSKIEEMVSSLNKVAENHFATFDYKTEMQLYSAMLAMYAADVPSEYQPAFYVVVSNKFKNDYALYSDFAFLVSIFSNKDKMDAFLKNPTKEVLTKDPLFEAATQVYEIYNKLVAEINPLNYQLNQGMRMYVQGLREMYPEKNFYPDANSTLRLTYGKVLPYSAGDAIDYDFVTTLKGVMEKENPNNEEFIVPARLKELYEKKDFGQYGENGTMITCFLTNNDITGGNSGSPVLNGDGELIGLAFDANWEAMSGDIVFEPKLQRCICVDIRYVLFYIDKYAGGSRLIDEL
;
A
#
# COMPACT_ATOMS: atom_id res chain seq x y z
N VAL A 1 12.14 12.71 27.35
CA VAL A 1 12.89 11.68 26.59
C VAL A 1 13.70 10.83 27.56
N SER A 2 13.73 9.52 27.38
CA SER A 2 14.49 8.60 28.22
C SER A 2 15.57 7.87 27.44
N ILE A 3 16.84 8.05 27.86
CA ILE A 3 17.98 7.34 27.29
C ILE A 3 18.37 6.09 28.11
N LYS A 4 17.53 5.69 29.08
CA LYS A 4 17.77 4.47 29.88
C LYS A 4 17.80 3.24 28.99
N PRO A 5 18.66 2.24 29.27
CA PRO A 5 18.65 0.94 28.61
C PRO A 5 17.30 0.26 28.74
N LYS A 6 16.86 -0.37 27.63
CA LYS A 6 15.64 -1.15 27.60
C LYS A 6 15.92 -2.60 27.95
N LYS A 7 14.97 -3.24 28.62
CA LYS A 7 15.06 -4.65 29.01
C LYS A 7 13.89 -5.42 28.44
N GLU A 8 14.08 -6.71 28.29
CA GLU A 8 12.98 -7.60 27.98
C GLU A 8 11.85 -7.47 29.01
N ASN A 9 10.63 -7.43 28.55
CA ASN A 9 9.40 -7.22 29.32
C ASN A 9 9.15 -5.79 29.78
N ASP A 10 9.98 -4.80 29.44
CA ASP A 10 9.67 -3.40 29.69
C ASP A 10 8.37 -3.02 28.98
N PHE A 11 7.54 -2.19 29.63
CA PHE A 11 6.31 -1.70 29.06
C PHE A 11 6.59 -0.74 27.90
N ALA A 12 5.79 -0.90 26.82
CA ALA A 12 5.83 -0.03 25.65
C ALA A 12 4.41 0.33 25.19
N MET A 13 4.19 1.61 24.91
CA MET A 13 2.91 2.16 24.48
C MET A 13 3.13 3.01 23.23
N VAL A 14 2.29 2.83 22.22
CA VAL A 14 2.33 3.58 20.97
C VAL A 14 1.04 4.35 20.76
N PHE A 15 1.16 5.66 20.55
CA PHE A 15 0.07 6.52 20.08
C PHE A 15 0.24 6.77 18.59
N GLY A 16 -0.75 6.40 17.77
CA GLY A 16 -0.63 6.57 16.33
C GLY A 16 -1.96 6.58 15.60
N TYR A 17 -1.87 6.69 14.30
CA TYR A 17 -3.02 6.76 13.41
C TYR A 17 -2.99 5.58 12.42
N PRO A 18 -3.24 4.34 12.91
CA PRO A 18 -3.24 3.16 12.04
C PRO A 18 -4.27 3.31 10.93
N GLY A 19 -3.85 3.07 9.70
CA GLY A 19 -4.64 3.34 8.51
C GLY A 19 -5.90 2.49 8.42
N ARG A 20 -5.74 1.19 8.24
CA ARG A 20 -6.87 0.27 8.08
C ARG A 20 -6.50 -1.15 8.50
N THR A 21 -7.43 -1.80 9.22
CA THR A 21 -7.44 -3.25 9.45
C THR A 21 -8.77 -3.84 8.98
N SER A 22 -8.83 -5.15 8.86
CA SER A 22 -10.03 -5.89 8.44
C SER A 22 -10.09 -7.21 9.22
N ARG A 23 -10.15 -7.11 10.54
CA ARG A 23 -10.00 -8.28 11.45
C ARG A 23 -11.23 -9.14 11.55
N TYR A 24 -12.37 -8.58 11.19
CA TYR A 24 -13.66 -9.27 11.32
C TYR A 24 -14.18 -9.88 10.01
N ILE A 25 -13.43 -9.76 8.90
CA ILE A 25 -13.83 -10.36 7.61
C ILE A 25 -13.91 -11.89 7.73
N THR A 26 -14.77 -12.50 6.91
CA THR A 26 -15.01 -13.94 6.90
C THR A 26 -13.86 -14.73 6.28
N SER A 27 -13.84 -16.04 6.52
CA SER A 27 -12.89 -16.98 5.91
C SER A 27 -12.88 -16.90 4.38
N GLU A 28 -14.05 -16.76 3.78
CA GLU A 28 -14.21 -16.64 2.32
C GLU A 28 -13.63 -15.31 1.79
N GLU A 29 -13.78 -14.21 2.50
CA GLU A 29 -13.19 -12.93 2.10
C GLU A 29 -11.66 -12.98 2.19
N VAL A 30 -11.12 -13.63 3.24
CA VAL A 30 -9.68 -13.91 3.32
C VAL A 30 -9.22 -14.80 2.16
N ALA A 31 -9.96 -15.87 1.86
CA ALA A 31 -9.67 -16.76 0.74
C ALA A 31 -9.70 -16.03 -0.60
N SER A 32 -10.67 -15.15 -0.82
CA SER A 32 -10.76 -14.30 -2.02
C SER A 32 -9.53 -13.39 -2.18
N ASN A 33 -9.10 -12.76 -1.09
CA ASN A 33 -7.88 -11.94 -1.09
C ASN A 33 -6.63 -12.79 -1.37
N TYR A 34 -6.49 -13.92 -0.71
CA TYR A 34 -5.36 -14.84 -0.84
C TYR A 34 -5.23 -15.43 -2.25
N LEU A 35 -6.34 -15.85 -2.86
CA LEU A 35 -6.34 -16.56 -4.15
C LEU A 35 -6.36 -15.64 -5.36
N TYR A 36 -7.03 -14.49 -5.28
CA TYR A 36 -7.31 -13.65 -6.46
C TYR A 36 -6.70 -12.26 -6.38
N VAL A 37 -6.88 -11.54 -5.26
CA VAL A 37 -6.49 -10.12 -5.17
C VAL A 37 -4.97 -9.98 -5.01
N ASN A 38 -4.40 -10.60 -3.98
CA ASN A 38 -2.99 -10.45 -3.65
C ASN A 38 -2.06 -10.96 -4.77
N PRO A 39 -2.29 -12.18 -5.35
CA PRO A 39 -1.47 -12.66 -6.47
C PRO A 39 -1.52 -11.75 -7.69
N SER A 40 -2.69 -11.16 -7.99
CA SER A 40 -2.83 -10.23 -9.10
C SER A 40 -2.00 -8.96 -8.89
N ILE A 41 -2.07 -8.38 -7.69
CA ILE A 41 -1.29 -7.18 -7.34
C ILE A 41 0.21 -7.48 -7.38
N VAL A 42 0.63 -8.61 -6.80
CA VAL A 42 2.03 -9.04 -6.79
C VAL A 42 2.57 -9.17 -8.21
N LYS A 43 1.84 -9.89 -9.09
CA LYS A 43 2.21 -10.10 -10.49
C LYS A 43 2.39 -8.78 -11.26
N ILE A 44 1.43 -7.85 -11.12
CA ILE A 44 1.47 -6.56 -11.83
C ILE A 44 2.62 -5.70 -11.32
N ARG A 45 2.79 -5.62 -9.99
CA ARG A 45 3.85 -4.80 -9.38
C ARG A 45 5.24 -5.34 -9.65
N GLU A 46 5.43 -6.67 -9.66
CA GLU A 46 6.68 -7.30 -10.06
C GLU A 46 7.09 -6.87 -11.48
N LYS A 47 6.16 -6.92 -12.43
CA LYS A 47 6.41 -6.47 -13.80
C LYS A 47 6.74 -4.98 -13.87
N LYS A 48 6.00 -4.16 -13.11
CA LYS A 48 6.25 -2.71 -13.02
C LYS A 48 7.63 -2.42 -12.45
N LEU A 49 8.03 -3.08 -11.36
CA LEU A 49 9.36 -2.94 -10.76
C LEU A 49 10.46 -3.34 -11.73
N ALA A 50 10.30 -4.45 -12.45
CA ALA A 50 11.29 -4.88 -13.43
C ALA A 50 11.52 -3.84 -14.55
N VAL A 51 10.44 -3.22 -15.07
CA VAL A 51 10.56 -2.17 -16.09
C VAL A 51 11.25 -0.92 -15.52
N MET A 52 10.87 -0.47 -14.33
CA MET A 52 11.49 0.70 -13.69
C MET A 52 12.97 0.44 -13.38
N ASP A 53 13.33 -0.71 -12.84
CA ASP A 53 14.71 -1.06 -12.47
C ASP A 53 15.67 -0.98 -13.67
N VAL A 54 15.28 -1.55 -14.82
CA VAL A 54 16.09 -1.48 -16.04
C VAL A 54 16.36 -0.04 -16.47
N ASN A 55 15.37 0.84 -16.45
CA ASN A 55 15.52 2.23 -16.88
C ASN A 55 16.24 3.08 -15.82
N MET A 56 16.03 2.84 -14.54
CA MET A 56 16.73 3.50 -13.43
C MET A 56 18.22 3.18 -13.43
N ARG A 57 18.62 1.94 -13.73
CA ARG A 57 20.04 1.56 -13.87
C ARG A 57 20.70 2.15 -15.10
N ALA A 58 19.94 2.46 -16.12
CA ALA A 58 20.47 3.03 -17.37
C ALA A 58 20.70 4.54 -17.30
N SER A 59 20.09 5.26 -16.33
CA SER A 59 20.15 6.72 -16.22
C SER A 59 19.93 7.19 -14.80
N ASP A 60 20.87 7.97 -14.27
CA ASP A 60 20.75 8.62 -12.94
C ASP A 60 19.59 9.61 -12.89
N GLU A 61 19.29 10.30 -13.98
CA GLU A 61 18.15 11.20 -14.08
C GLU A 61 16.83 10.43 -13.91
N VAL A 62 16.67 9.32 -14.62
CA VAL A 62 15.49 8.44 -14.48
C VAL A 62 15.43 7.87 -13.07
N ARG A 63 16.54 7.48 -12.49
CA ARG A 63 16.63 6.98 -11.13
C ARG A 63 16.09 7.99 -10.12
N LEU A 64 16.52 9.24 -10.20
CA LEU A 64 16.03 10.31 -9.32
C LEU A 64 14.53 10.56 -9.47
N ARG A 65 14.00 10.52 -10.70
CA ARG A 65 12.58 10.71 -10.98
C ARG A 65 11.70 9.56 -10.46
N TYR A 66 12.19 8.32 -10.54
CA TYR A 66 11.40 7.12 -10.25
C TYR A 66 11.67 6.49 -8.88
N ALA A 67 12.69 6.93 -8.13
CA ALA A 67 13.06 6.35 -6.84
C ALA A 67 11.88 6.23 -5.86
N SER A 68 11.11 7.31 -5.67
CA SER A 68 9.94 7.30 -4.79
C SER A 68 8.82 6.37 -5.28
N LYS A 69 8.55 6.37 -6.60
CA LYS A 69 7.55 5.50 -7.24
C LYS A 69 7.96 4.03 -7.12
N TYR A 70 9.24 3.74 -7.33
CA TYR A 70 9.82 2.40 -7.18
C TYR A 70 9.70 1.92 -5.73
N ALA A 71 10.15 2.71 -4.76
CA ALA A 71 10.10 2.38 -3.33
C ALA A 71 8.66 2.11 -2.87
N THR A 72 7.71 2.99 -3.23
CA THR A 72 6.28 2.78 -2.91
C THR A 72 5.72 1.50 -3.55
N THR A 73 6.07 1.24 -4.82
CA THR A 73 5.62 0.03 -5.52
C THR A 73 6.19 -1.22 -4.86
N ALA A 74 7.49 -1.23 -4.51
CA ALA A 74 8.20 -2.34 -3.87
C ALA A 74 7.66 -2.61 -2.46
N ASN A 75 7.36 -1.56 -1.68
CA ASN A 75 6.82 -1.69 -0.34
C ASN A 75 5.51 -2.49 -0.34
N TYR A 76 4.53 -2.10 -1.15
CA TYR A 76 3.27 -2.83 -1.26
C TYR A 76 3.40 -4.20 -1.95
N TRP A 77 4.35 -4.37 -2.88
CA TRP A 77 4.66 -5.67 -3.46
C TRP A 77 5.12 -6.66 -2.39
N LYS A 78 6.07 -6.25 -1.54
CA LYS A 78 6.54 -7.03 -0.39
C LYS A 78 5.41 -7.30 0.60
N TYR A 79 4.58 -6.29 0.88
CA TYR A 79 3.45 -6.42 1.79
C TYR A 79 2.48 -7.53 1.37
N TYR A 80 2.02 -7.57 0.11
CA TYR A 80 1.08 -8.59 -0.33
C TYR A 80 1.70 -10.00 -0.40
N ILE A 81 2.99 -10.12 -0.71
CA ILE A 81 3.72 -11.39 -0.58
C ILE A 81 3.74 -11.85 0.87
N GLY A 82 4.11 -10.97 1.79
CA GLY A 82 4.17 -11.25 3.22
C GLY A 82 2.80 -11.57 3.81
N GLN A 83 1.75 -10.85 3.40
CA GLN A 83 0.39 -11.11 3.84
C GLN A 83 -0.07 -12.53 3.45
N ASN A 84 0.17 -12.96 2.20
CA ASN A 84 -0.16 -14.32 1.78
C ASN A 84 0.63 -15.37 2.56
N LYS A 85 1.93 -15.14 2.80
CA LYS A 85 2.72 -16.04 3.65
C LYS A 85 2.17 -16.13 5.08
N GLY A 86 1.78 -14.98 5.66
CA GLY A 86 1.20 -14.92 7.00
C GLY A 86 -0.17 -15.59 7.10
N ILE A 87 -1.04 -15.40 6.09
CA ILE A 87 -2.35 -16.07 6.01
C ILE A 87 -2.16 -17.60 6.03
N ASN A 88 -1.25 -18.11 5.20
CA ASN A 88 -0.97 -19.55 5.12
C ASN A 88 -0.30 -20.09 6.40
N ARG A 89 0.73 -19.39 6.90
CA ARG A 89 1.49 -19.82 8.08
C ARG A 89 0.64 -19.92 9.34
N ASN A 90 -0.31 -19.01 9.50
CA ASN A 90 -1.14 -18.90 10.71
C ASN A 90 -2.50 -19.57 10.55
N ASP A 91 -2.71 -20.35 9.48
CA ASP A 91 -3.98 -21.05 9.16
C ASP A 91 -5.19 -20.13 9.27
N VAL A 92 -5.05 -18.86 8.81
CA VAL A 92 -6.03 -17.78 9.05
C VAL A 92 -7.41 -18.14 8.50
N ILE A 93 -7.47 -18.74 7.32
CA ILE A 93 -8.73 -19.14 6.68
C ILE A 93 -9.46 -20.19 7.54
N GLU A 94 -8.74 -21.23 7.96
CA GLU A 94 -9.32 -22.31 8.77
C GLU A 94 -9.75 -21.81 10.15
N ARG A 95 -8.94 -20.99 10.82
CA ARG A 95 -9.29 -20.37 12.11
C ARG A 95 -10.56 -19.52 12.04
N LYS A 96 -10.76 -18.80 10.94
CA LYS A 96 -11.98 -18.01 10.73
C LYS A 96 -13.17 -18.90 10.44
N LYS A 97 -12.98 -19.97 9.65
CA LYS A 97 -14.02 -20.95 9.36
C LYS A 97 -14.52 -21.64 10.62
N ILE A 98 -13.62 -22.07 11.51
CA ILE A 98 -13.99 -22.63 12.82
C ILE A 98 -14.87 -21.63 13.61
N LEU A 99 -14.49 -20.34 13.62
CA LEU A 99 -15.28 -19.31 14.31
C LEU A 99 -16.66 -19.11 13.66
N GLU A 100 -16.77 -19.26 12.35
CA GLU A 100 -18.02 -19.17 11.59
C GLU A 100 -18.92 -20.38 11.88
N ASP A 101 -18.36 -21.58 11.94
CA ASP A 101 -19.06 -22.82 12.30
C ASP A 101 -19.59 -22.76 13.77
N ASP A 102 -18.76 -22.24 14.68
CA ASP A 102 -19.18 -21.98 16.07
C ASP A 102 -20.32 -20.96 16.14
N PHE A 103 -20.23 -19.90 15.33
CA PHE A 103 -21.28 -18.88 15.23
C PHE A 103 -22.58 -19.46 14.69
N GLU A 104 -22.55 -20.28 13.65
CA GLU A 104 -23.73 -20.94 13.11
C GLU A 104 -24.36 -21.90 14.15
N THR A 105 -23.54 -22.63 14.88
CA THR A 105 -23.97 -23.49 15.98
C THR A 105 -24.67 -22.68 17.08
N TRP A 106 -24.07 -21.54 17.46
CA TRP A 106 -24.67 -20.64 18.46
C TRP A 106 -25.99 -20.05 17.97
N VAL A 107 -26.06 -19.57 16.70
CA VAL A 107 -27.28 -19.01 16.10
C VAL A 107 -28.39 -20.05 16.01
N ASN A 108 -28.09 -21.32 15.76
CA ASN A 108 -29.08 -22.39 15.64
C ASN A 108 -29.60 -22.90 17.01
N ASN A 109 -29.20 -22.29 18.12
CA ASN A 109 -29.73 -22.59 19.45
C ASN A 109 -31.07 -21.87 19.62
N ASP A 110 -32.16 -22.65 19.82
CA ASP A 110 -33.53 -22.15 19.92
C ASP A 110 -33.80 -21.14 21.04
N ASN A 111 -32.85 -21.00 21.98
CA ASN A 111 -32.94 -20.05 23.10
C ASN A 111 -32.43 -18.63 22.73
N ILE A 112 -32.00 -18.39 21.48
CA ILE A 112 -31.48 -17.08 21.05
C ILE A 112 -32.63 -16.20 20.53
N PRO A 113 -32.95 -15.07 21.21
CA PRO A 113 -34.11 -14.23 20.86
C PRO A 113 -34.04 -13.64 19.44
N LYS A 114 -32.83 -13.49 18.85
CA LYS A 114 -32.60 -12.87 17.52
C LYS A 114 -32.17 -13.89 16.48
N PHE A 115 -32.49 -15.18 16.66
CA PHE A 115 -32.12 -16.26 15.75
C PHE A 115 -32.33 -15.89 14.24
N GLY A 116 -33.57 -15.48 13.88
CA GLY A 116 -33.90 -15.13 12.50
C GLY A 116 -33.07 -13.95 11.90
N TYR A 117 -32.62 -13.06 12.79
CA TYR A 117 -31.75 -11.94 12.39
C TYR A 117 -30.34 -12.44 12.05
N TYR A 118 -29.69 -13.17 12.98
CA TYR A 118 -28.31 -13.61 12.80
C TYR A 118 -28.13 -14.72 11.74
N LYS A 119 -29.14 -15.58 11.54
CA LYS A 119 -29.11 -16.63 10.53
C LYS A 119 -28.76 -16.11 9.12
N ASN A 120 -29.16 -14.89 8.79
CA ASN A 120 -28.91 -14.29 7.50
C ASN A 120 -27.52 -13.63 7.39
N ALA A 121 -26.74 -13.55 8.47
CA ALA A 121 -25.45 -12.85 8.47
C ALA A 121 -24.45 -13.51 7.47
N LEU A 122 -24.12 -14.79 7.72
CA LEU A 122 -23.14 -15.52 6.89
C LEU A 122 -23.69 -15.82 5.48
N ILE A 123 -25.01 -16.04 5.33
CA ILE A 123 -25.63 -16.20 4.01
C ILE A 123 -25.44 -14.95 3.15
N LYS A 124 -25.63 -13.75 3.73
CA LYS A 124 -25.42 -12.48 3.00
C LYS A 124 -23.96 -12.26 2.63
N THR A 125 -23.02 -12.59 3.51
CA THR A 125 -21.59 -12.47 3.23
C THR A 125 -21.18 -13.45 2.14
N HIS A 126 -21.53 -14.73 2.27
CA HIS A 126 -21.26 -15.77 1.28
C HIS A 126 -21.75 -15.38 -0.11
N ASN A 127 -23.05 -15.13 -0.28
CA ASN A 127 -23.64 -14.77 -1.58
C ASN A 127 -23.02 -13.52 -2.22
N SER A 128 -22.52 -12.61 -1.39
CA SER A 128 -21.84 -11.40 -1.89
C SER A 128 -20.42 -11.70 -2.32
N ILE A 129 -19.65 -12.45 -1.54
CA ILE A 129 -18.23 -12.72 -1.80
C ILE A 129 -18.06 -13.63 -3.02
N GLU A 130 -18.92 -14.62 -3.19
CA GLU A 130 -18.93 -15.48 -4.37
C GLU A 130 -18.94 -14.67 -5.68
N LYS A 131 -19.81 -13.65 -5.75
CA LYS A 131 -19.91 -12.76 -6.91
C LYS A 131 -18.80 -11.70 -6.96
N LEU A 132 -18.41 -11.18 -5.80
CA LEU A 132 -17.40 -10.11 -5.69
C LEU A 132 -15.99 -10.59 -6.06
N SER A 133 -15.65 -11.85 -5.87
CA SER A 133 -14.28 -12.34 -6.02
C SER A 133 -13.73 -12.11 -7.43
N SER A 134 -14.50 -12.45 -8.47
CA SER A 134 -14.13 -12.22 -9.88
C SER A 134 -14.12 -10.73 -10.24
N LEU A 135 -15.14 -9.99 -9.81
CA LEU A 135 -15.26 -8.54 -10.07
C LEU A 135 -14.14 -7.74 -9.39
N ARG A 136 -13.80 -8.08 -8.14
CA ARG A 136 -12.67 -7.49 -7.42
C ARG A 136 -11.34 -7.74 -8.11
N LYS A 137 -11.11 -8.95 -8.64
CA LYS A 137 -9.91 -9.23 -9.45
C LYS A 137 -9.81 -8.23 -10.61
N VAL A 138 -10.88 -8.05 -11.40
CA VAL A 138 -10.91 -7.09 -12.50
C VAL A 138 -10.69 -5.65 -12.00
N GLN A 139 -11.34 -5.25 -10.91
CA GLN A 139 -11.19 -3.93 -10.31
C GLN A 139 -9.73 -3.63 -9.91
N TYR A 140 -9.05 -4.62 -9.31
CA TYR A 140 -7.64 -4.47 -8.95
C TYR A 140 -6.74 -4.43 -10.19
N TYR A 141 -7.04 -5.21 -11.24
CA TYR A 141 -6.32 -5.11 -12.52
C TYR A 141 -6.45 -3.71 -13.13
N ILE A 142 -7.64 -3.13 -13.19
CA ILE A 142 -7.82 -1.75 -13.66
C ILE A 142 -7.00 -0.78 -12.80
N SER A 143 -7.12 -0.90 -11.48
CA SER A 143 -6.42 -0.03 -10.55
C SER A 143 -4.90 -0.10 -10.68
N GLU A 144 -4.34 -1.30 -10.72
CA GLU A 144 -2.88 -1.51 -10.71
C GLU A 144 -2.25 -1.35 -12.10
N ALA A 145 -2.94 -1.78 -13.18
CA ALA A 145 -2.39 -1.69 -14.52
C ALA A 145 -2.61 -0.30 -15.17
N PHE A 146 -3.76 0.32 -14.95
CA PHE A 146 -4.09 1.58 -15.61
C PHE A 146 -3.95 2.81 -14.71
N PHE A 147 -4.47 2.78 -13.47
CA PHE A 147 -4.43 3.98 -12.63
C PHE A 147 -3.13 4.15 -11.87
N ARG A 148 -2.39 3.06 -11.65
CA ARG A 148 -1.10 3.04 -10.95
C ARG A 148 0.02 2.41 -11.76
N GLY A 149 -0.25 1.96 -12.98
CA GLY A 149 0.73 1.34 -13.87
C GLY A 149 1.64 2.39 -14.51
N SER A 150 1.27 2.81 -15.73
CA SER A 150 1.81 4.00 -16.37
C SER A 150 0.98 5.22 -15.95
N ASP A 151 1.63 6.37 -15.73
CA ASP A 151 0.94 7.59 -15.27
C ASP A 151 0.06 8.23 -16.35
N VAL A 152 0.27 7.90 -17.63
CA VAL A 152 -0.40 8.55 -18.77
C VAL A 152 -1.92 8.37 -18.75
N ILE A 153 -2.45 7.21 -18.31
CA ILE A 153 -3.89 6.95 -18.25
C ILE A 153 -4.55 7.79 -17.16
N SER A 154 -3.95 7.83 -15.98
CA SER A 154 -4.45 8.68 -14.88
C SER A 154 -4.34 10.15 -15.22
N PHE A 155 -3.27 10.56 -15.91
CA PHE A 155 -3.09 11.94 -16.35
C PHE A 155 -4.13 12.32 -17.40
N ALA A 156 -4.27 11.55 -18.48
CA ALA A 156 -5.26 11.77 -19.52
C ALA A 156 -6.71 11.79 -18.98
N GLY A 157 -6.99 10.91 -18.01
CA GLY A 157 -8.28 10.84 -17.35
C GLY A 157 -8.72 12.14 -16.66
N LYS A 158 -7.78 12.97 -16.21
CA LYS A 158 -8.07 14.28 -15.60
C LYS A 158 -8.62 15.32 -16.58
N PHE A 159 -8.47 15.08 -17.89
CA PHE A 159 -8.99 15.96 -18.94
C PHE A 159 -10.43 15.63 -19.36
N ARG A 160 -11.03 14.56 -18.84
CA ARG A 160 -12.41 14.16 -19.15
C ARG A 160 -13.45 15.24 -18.83
N PRO A 161 -13.38 15.97 -17.68
CA PRO A 161 -14.28 17.09 -17.42
C PRO A 161 -14.15 18.22 -18.45
N LEU A 162 -12.92 18.57 -18.87
CA LEU A 162 -12.68 19.55 -19.93
C LEU A 162 -13.30 19.11 -21.25
N MET A 163 -13.13 17.83 -21.64
CA MET A 163 -13.75 17.27 -22.84
C MET A 163 -15.27 17.36 -22.80
N ALA A 164 -15.88 17.09 -21.63
CA ALA A 164 -17.32 17.20 -21.46
C ALA A 164 -17.80 18.65 -21.66
N GLU A 165 -17.09 19.63 -21.10
CA GLU A 165 -17.42 21.05 -21.25
C GLU A 165 -17.23 21.55 -22.69
N LEU A 166 -16.13 21.17 -23.36
CA LEU A 166 -15.86 21.46 -24.77
C LEU A 166 -16.89 20.81 -25.72
N SER A 167 -17.59 19.77 -25.28
CA SER A 167 -18.58 19.04 -26.06
C SER A 167 -20.03 19.51 -25.78
N ALA A 168 -20.22 20.42 -24.84
CA ALA A 168 -21.54 20.96 -24.51
C ALA A 168 -22.11 21.78 -25.69
N GLU A 169 -23.43 21.81 -25.84
CA GLU A 169 -24.10 22.65 -26.86
C GLU A 169 -23.75 24.13 -26.70
N LYS A 170 -23.55 24.58 -25.46
CA LYS A 170 -23.12 25.94 -25.10
C LYS A 170 -21.98 25.87 -24.11
N PRO A 171 -20.74 25.76 -24.58
CA PRO A 171 -19.57 25.69 -23.69
C PRO A 171 -19.44 26.95 -22.83
N ASN A 172 -19.18 26.80 -21.55
CA ASN A 172 -18.94 27.91 -20.64
C ASN A 172 -17.45 28.26 -20.64
N LEU A 173 -17.11 29.40 -21.29
CA LEU A 173 -15.74 29.83 -21.47
C LEU A 173 -15.00 30.07 -20.12
N SER A 174 -15.66 30.69 -19.15
CA SER A 174 -15.05 30.93 -17.82
C SER A 174 -14.73 29.64 -17.11
N LYS A 175 -15.59 28.63 -17.19
CA LYS A 175 -15.35 27.28 -16.62
C LYS A 175 -14.22 26.55 -17.34
N ILE A 176 -14.11 26.72 -18.66
CA ILE A 176 -13.00 26.19 -19.45
C ILE A 176 -11.68 26.81 -18.99
N GLU A 177 -11.63 28.14 -18.81
CA GLU A 177 -10.45 28.85 -18.33
C GLU A 177 -10.01 28.38 -16.93
N GLU A 178 -10.95 28.20 -15.99
CA GLU A 178 -10.66 27.63 -14.67
C GLU A 178 -10.10 26.21 -14.75
N MET A 179 -10.71 25.36 -15.57
CA MET A 179 -10.24 23.99 -15.79
C MET A 179 -8.84 23.98 -16.40
N VAL A 180 -8.57 24.81 -17.41
CA VAL A 180 -7.26 24.95 -18.05
C VAL A 180 -6.21 25.42 -17.04
N SER A 181 -6.52 26.40 -16.20
CA SER A 181 -5.62 26.87 -15.14
C SER A 181 -5.25 25.75 -14.18
N SER A 182 -6.21 24.92 -13.77
CA SER A 182 -5.97 23.76 -12.93
C SER A 182 -5.15 22.68 -13.65
N LEU A 183 -5.48 22.40 -14.91
CA LEU A 183 -4.81 21.37 -15.72
C LEU A 183 -3.37 21.75 -16.08
N ASN A 184 -3.03 23.05 -16.20
CA ASN A 184 -1.65 23.49 -16.34
C ASN A 184 -0.78 23.02 -15.18
N LYS A 185 -1.22 23.21 -13.93
CA LYS A 185 -0.48 22.73 -12.73
C LYS A 185 -0.36 21.21 -12.71
N VAL A 186 -1.41 20.50 -13.13
CA VAL A 186 -1.41 19.05 -13.25
C VAL A 186 -0.41 18.56 -14.29
N ALA A 187 -0.33 19.24 -15.44
CA ALA A 187 0.63 18.94 -16.52
C ALA A 187 2.07 19.23 -16.09
N GLU A 188 2.33 20.37 -15.45
CA GLU A 188 3.65 20.68 -14.89
C GLU A 188 4.15 19.59 -13.95
N ASN A 189 3.30 19.17 -13.00
CA ASN A 189 3.63 18.10 -12.04
C ASN A 189 3.86 16.75 -12.72
N HIS A 190 3.08 16.42 -13.75
CA HIS A 190 3.24 15.18 -14.50
C HIS A 190 4.58 15.15 -15.23
N PHE A 191 4.88 16.19 -16.01
CA PHE A 191 6.12 16.25 -16.81
C PHE A 191 7.38 16.46 -15.97
N ALA A 192 7.28 16.93 -14.72
CA ALA A 192 8.42 17.04 -13.81
C ALA A 192 9.06 15.68 -13.49
N THR A 193 8.26 14.60 -13.45
CA THR A 193 8.73 13.25 -13.14
C THR A 193 8.61 12.27 -14.31
N PHE A 194 8.07 12.72 -15.44
CA PHE A 194 7.81 11.88 -16.60
C PHE A 194 9.11 11.51 -17.33
N ASP A 195 9.30 10.22 -17.61
CA ASP A 195 10.28 9.70 -18.56
C ASP A 195 9.56 8.95 -19.67
N TYR A 196 9.71 9.44 -20.89
CA TYR A 196 8.98 8.94 -22.07
C TYR A 196 9.17 7.43 -22.27
N LYS A 197 10.43 6.98 -22.23
CA LYS A 197 10.77 5.58 -22.49
C LYS A 197 10.23 4.66 -21.41
N THR A 198 10.39 5.03 -20.16
CA THR A 198 9.93 4.25 -19.01
C THR A 198 8.41 4.15 -19.01
N GLU A 199 7.69 5.27 -19.18
CA GLU A 199 6.21 5.27 -19.17
C GLU A 199 5.62 4.50 -20.36
N MET A 200 6.22 4.60 -21.55
CA MET A 200 5.82 3.83 -22.74
C MET A 200 5.99 2.32 -22.51
N GLN A 201 7.11 1.89 -21.94
CA GLN A 201 7.37 0.49 -21.61
C GLN A 201 6.45 -0.01 -20.50
N LEU A 202 6.17 0.81 -19.48
CA LEU A 202 5.18 0.49 -18.45
C LEU A 202 3.79 0.32 -19.07
N TYR A 203 3.37 1.25 -19.92
CA TYR A 203 2.07 1.19 -20.60
C TYR A 203 1.94 -0.10 -21.42
N SER A 204 2.90 -0.40 -22.27
CA SER A 204 2.95 -1.63 -23.06
C SER A 204 2.85 -2.90 -22.21
N ALA A 205 3.65 -2.98 -21.15
CA ALA A 205 3.64 -4.13 -20.25
C ALA A 205 2.29 -4.30 -19.54
N MET A 206 1.67 -3.21 -19.09
CA MET A 206 0.37 -3.24 -18.41
C MET A 206 -0.75 -3.63 -19.36
N LEU A 207 -0.73 -3.16 -20.61
CA LEU A 207 -1.68 -3.58 -21.65
C LEU A 207 -1.62 -5.09 -21.90
N ALA A 208 -0.42 -5.63 -22.06
CA ALA A 208 -0.23 -7.07 -22.30
C ALA A 208 -0.75 -7.92 -21.14
N MET A 209 -0.46 -7.51 -19.89
CA MET A 209 -0.93 -8.20 -18.69
C MET A 209 -2.45 -8.16 -18.55
N TYR A 210 -3.04 -6.98 -18.78
CA TYR A 210 -4.48 -6.81 -18.70
C TYR A 210 -5.22 -7.68 -19.73
N ALA A 211 -4.75 -7.71 -20.98
CA ALA A 211 -5.32 -8.54 -22.03
C ALA A 211 -5.24 -10.04 -21.72
N ALA A 212 -4.15 -10.49 -21.08
CA ALA A 212 -3.95 -11.89 -20.76
C ALA A 212 -4.79 -12.40 -19.58
N ASP A 213 -5.06 -11.54 -18.59
CA ASP A 213 -5.59 -11.98 -17.30
C ASP A 213 -7.03 -11.51 -17.02
N VAL A 214 -7.57 -10.58 -17.82
CA VAL A 214 -8.90 -10.00 -17.63
C VAL A 214 -9.86 -10.46 -18.74
N PRO A 215 -11.06 -10.94 -18.40
CA PRO A 215 -12.06 -11.38 -19.38
C PRO A 215 -12.37 -10.29 -20.41
N SER A 216 -12.64 -10.70 -21.67
CA SER A 216 -12.84 -9.78 -22.79
C SER A 216 -14.02 -8.81 -22.59
N GLU A 217 -15.04 -9.21 -21.84
CA GLU A 217 -16.21 -8.36 -21.50
C GLU A 217 -15.86 -7.12 -20.65
N TYR A 218 -14.69 -7.14 -19.98
CA TYR A 218 -14.14 -6.03 -19.23
C TYR A 218 -12.93 -5.39 -19.92
N GLN A 219 -12.61 -5.78 -21.15
CA GLN A 219 -11.55 -5.13 -21.91
C GLN A 219 -12.08 -3.89 -22.61
N PRO A 220 -11.43 -2.71 -22.46
CA PRO A 220 -11.78 -1.50 -23.23
C PRO A 220 -11.75 -1.73 -24.73
N ALA A 221 -12.60 -1.02 -25.48
CA ALA A 221 -12.79 -1.23 -26.92
C ALA A 221 -11.52 -0.99 -27.76
N PHE A 222 -10.57 -0.17 -27.26
CA PHE A 222 -9.30 0.03 -27.98
C PHE A 222 -8.49 -1.27 -28.15
N TYR A 223 -8.71 -2.32 -27.33
CA TYR A 223 -8.07 -3.63 -27.54
C TYR A 223 -8.48 -4.27 -28.88
N VAL A 224 -9.67 -3.98 -29.39
CA VAL A 224 -10.08 -4.39 -30.74
C VAL A 224 -9.22 -3.72 -31.81
N VAL A 225 -8.87 -2.44 -31.58
CA VAL A 225 -7.96 -1.70 -32.49
C VAL A 225 -6.56 -2.29 -32.42
N VAL A 226 -6.08 -2.61 -31.21
CA VAL A 226 -4.76 -3.25 -31.01
C VAL A 226 -4.70 -4.61 -31.72
N SER A 227 -5.74 -5.42 -31.57
CA SER A 227 -5.81 -6.71 -32.27
C SER A 227 -5.82 -6.58 -33.79
N ASN A 228 -6.69 -5.73 -34.34
CA ASN A 228 -6.92 -5.61 -35.76
C ASN A 228 -5.76 -4.93 -36.50
N LYS A 229 -5.25 -3.82 -35.95
CA LYS A 229 -4.24 -2.98 -36.61
C LYS A 229 -2.81 -3.32 -36.21
N PHE A 230 -2.61 -3.77 -34.97
CA PHE A 230 -1.28 -4.04 -34.40
C PHE A 230 -1.03 -5.52 -34.08
N LYS A 231 -1.98 -6.42 -34.41
CA LYS A 231 -1.85 -7.89 -34.24
C LYS A 231 -1.47 -8.31 -32.80
N ASN A 232 -2.03 -7.59 -31.82
CA ASN A 232 -1.71 -7.73 -30.39
C ASN A 232 -0.24 -7.41 -30.03
N ASP A 233 0.47 -6.70 -30.88
CA ASP A 233 1.77 -6.13 -30.51
C ASP A 233 1.56 -4.85 -29.69
N TYR A 234 1.56 -5.02 -28.37
CA TYR A 234 1.33 -3.95 -27.41
C TYR A 234 2.51 -2.95 -27.37
N ALA A 235 3.71 -3.38 -27.74
CA ALA A 235 4.87 -2.47 -27.83
C ALA A 235 4.69 -1.51 -29.01
N LEU A 236 4.38 -2.05 -30.19
CA LEU A 236 4.14 -1.27 -31.40
C LEU A 236 2.95 -0.31 -31.23
N TYR A 237 1.88 -0.75 -30.58
CA TYR A 237 0.74 0.12 -30.27
C TYR A 237 1.15 1.26 -29.30
N SER A 238 1.93 0.95 -28.29
CA SER A 238 2.39 1.94 -27.30
C SER A 238 3.31 2.98 -27.95
N ASP A 239 4.22 2.56 -28.82
CA ASP A 239 5.06 3.47 -29.63
C ASP A 239 4.20 4.42 -30.45
N PHE A 240 3.20 3.90 -31.16
CA PHE A 240 2.25 4.71 -31.92
C PHE A 240 1.49 5.70 -31.03
N ALA A 241 0.88 5.19 -29.93
CA ALA A 241 0.06 6.00 -29.05
C ALA A 241 0.86 7.14 -28.40
N PHE A 242 2.09 6.86 -27.94
CA PHE A 242 2.97 7.85 -27.34
C PHE A 242 3.51 8.86 -28.37
N LEU A 243 3.80 8.41 -29.59
CA LEU A 243 4.26 9.31 -30.67
C LEU A 243 3.19 10.36 -31.03
N VAL A 244 1.92 9.94 -31.07
CA VAL A 244 0.81 10.80 -31.52
C VAL A 244 0.28 11.69 -30.41
N SER A 245 0.19 11.16 -29.18
CA SER A 245 -0.52 11.79 -28.07
C SER A 245 0.12 13.09 -27.56
N ILE A 246 -0.74 13.99 -27.09
CA ILE A 246 -0.34 15.19 -26.32
C ILE A 246 0.08 14.83 -24.88
N PHE A 247 -0.38 13.69 -24.34
CA PHE A 247 -0.15 13.29 -22.93
C PHE A 247 1.26 12.72 -22.69
N SER A 248 2.01 12.47 -23.73
CA SER A 248 3.41 12.01 -23.68
C SER A 248 4.43 13.08 -24.09
N ASN A 249 3.97 14.29 -24.43
CA ASN A 249 4.83 15.35 -24.94
C ASN A 249 4.43 16.72 -24.36
N LYS A 250 5.36 17.32 -23.61
CA LYS A 250 5.12 18.60 -22.92
C LYS A 250 4.75 19.73 -23.88
N ASP A 251 5.48 19.89 -25.00
CA ASP A 251 5.27 20.99 -25.93
C ASP A 251 3.89 20.90 -26.62
N LYS A 252 3.47 19.67 -26.98
CA LYS A 252 2.13 19.42 -27.51
C LYS A 252 1.05 19.73 -26.45
N MET A 253 1.27 19.36 -25.19
CA MET A 253 0.36 19.63 -24.09
C MET A 253 0.24 21.14 -23.83
N ASP A 254 1.37 21.85 -23.76
CA ASP A 254 1.39 23.29 -23.55
C ASP A 254 0.68 24.04 -24.71
N ALA A 255 0.86 23.60 -25.95
CA ALA A 255 0.16 24.15 -27.12
C ALA A 255 -1.37 23.88 -27.04
N PHE A 256 -1.77 22.68 -26.64
CA PHE A 256 -3.18 22.34 -26.44
C PHE A 256 -3.82 23.19 -25.34
N LEU A 257 -3.19 23.35 -24.20
CA LEU A 257 -3.73 24.12 -23.07
C LEU A 257 -3.86 25.62 -23.37
N LYS A 258 -3.11 26.16 -24.32
CA LYS A 258 -3.30 27.55 -24.82
C LYS A 258 -4.57 27.72 -25.65
N ASN A 259 -4.99 26.68 -26.36
CA ASN A 259 -6.17 26.70 -27.22
C ASN A 259 -6.84 25.30 -27.23
N PRO A 260 -7.52 24.92 -26.15
CA PRO A 260 -8.09 23.59 -26.03
C PRO A 260 -9.26 23.39 -26.98
N THR A 261 -9.24 22.28 -27.72
CA THR A 261 -10.31 21.93 -28.66
C THR A 261 -10.74 20.48 -28.45
N LYS A 262 -12.02 20.22 -28.70
CA LYS A 262 -12.61 18.88 -28.63
C LYS A 262 -11.92 17.92 -29.62
N GLU A 263 -11.59 18.40 -30.81
CA GLU A 263 -11.02 17.62 -31.89
C GLU A 263 -9.66 17.00 -31.54
N VAL A 264 -8.82 17.74 -30.83
CA VAL A 264 -7.52 17.26 -30.36
C VAL A 264 -7.71 16.09 -29.38
N LEU A 265 -8.56 16.25 -28.37
CA LEU A 265 -8.82 15.18 -27.40
C LEU A 265 -9.49 13.95 -28.05
N THR A 266 -10.45 14.16 -28.96
CA THR A 266 -11.17 13.05 -29.63
C THR A 266 -10.23 12.18 -30.47
N LYS A 267 -9.16 12.77 -31.03
CA LYS A 267 -8.19 12.03 -31.87
C LYS A 267 -7.00 11.48 -31.11
N ASP A 268 -6.88 11.79 -29.84
CA ASP A 268 -5.75 11.37 -29.01
C ASP A 268 -5.93 9.91 -28.49
N PRO A 269 -5.02 8.99 -28.85
CA PRO A 269 -5.18 7.58 -28.51
C PRO A 269 -5.03 7.29 -27.01
N LEU A 270 -4.25 8.07 -26.26
CA LEU A 270 -4.13 7.91 -24.80
C LEU A 270 -5.34 8.49 -24.08
N PHE A 271 -5.96 9.56 -24.59
CA PHE A 271 -7.21 10.07 -24.06
C PHE A 271 -8.38 9.13 -24.33
N GLU A 272 -8.45 8.55 -25.53
CA GLU A 272 -9.43 7.52 -25.88
C GLU A 272 -9.30 6.31 -24.94
N ALA A 273 -8.07 5.78 -24.77
CA ALA A 273 -7.81 4.66 -23.89
C ALA A 273 -8.20 4.99 -22.43
N ALA A 274 -7.83 6.16 -21.92
CA ALA A 274 -8.21 6.60 -20.58
C ALA A 274 -9.75 6.67 -20.42
N THR A 275 -10.45 7.26 -21.39
CA THR A 275 -11.92 7.39 -21.34
C THR A 275 -12.58 6.01 -21.27
N GLN A 276 -12.20 5.09 -22.13
CA GLN A 276 -12.75 3.72 -22.16
C GLN A 276 -12.42 2.92 -20.90
N VAL A 277 -11.21 3.08 -20.33
CA VAL A 277 -10.84 2.46 -19.04
C VAL A 277 -11.76 2.96 -17.92
N TYR A 278 -12.01 4.28 -17.85
CA TYR A 278 -12.94 4.83 -16.86
C TYR A 278 -14.40 4.40 -17.07
N GLU A 279 -14.84 4.20 -18.29
CA GLU A 279 -16.17 3.65 -18.60
C GLU A 279 -16.33 2.22 -18.07
N ILE A 280 -15.36 1.34 -18.35
CA ILE A 280 -15.33 -0.02 -17.80
C ILE A 280 -15.28 0.00 -16.27
N TYR A 281 -14.44 0.87 -15.68
CA TYR A 281 -14.36 1.02 -14.22
C TYR A 281 -15.69 1.44 -13.61
N ASN A 282 -16.37 2.42 -14.18
CA ASN A 282 -17.66 2.89 -13.69
C ASN A 282 -18.76 1.81 -13.81
N LYS A 283 -18.77 1.04 -14.92
CA LYS A 283 -19.65 -0.12 -15.08
C LYS A 283 -19.42 -1.14 -13.98
N LEU A 284 -18.14 -1.50 -13.75
CA LEU A 284 -17.75 -2.45 -12.73
C LEU A 284 -18.11 -2.00 -11.31
N VAL A 285 -17.92 -0.71 -11.00
CA VAL A 285 -18.30 -0.11 -9.71
C VAL A 285 -19.82 -0.19 -9.50
N ALA A 286 -20.61 0.02 -10.54
CA ALA A 286 -22.07 -0.11 -10.47
C ALA A 286 -22.51 -1.56 -10.15
N GLU A 287 -21.79 -2.57 -10.67
CA GLU A 287 -22.03 -3.97 -10.35
C GLU A 287 -21.57 -4.36 -8.92
N ILE A 288 -20.44 -3.81 -8.48
CA ILE A 288 -19.83 -4.09 -7.16
C ILE A 288 -20.60 -3.44 -5.99
N ASN A 289 -21.09 -2.22 -6.16
CA ASN A 289 -21.68 -1.46 -5.05
C ASN A 289 -22.87 -2.14 -4.36
N PRO A 290 -23.86 -2.73 -5.06
CA PRO A 290 -24.95 -3.44 -4.42
C PRO A 290 -24.46 -4.66 -3.62
N LEU A 291 -23.47 -5.38 -4.13
CA LEU A 291 -22.88 -6.55 -3.47
C LEU A 291 -22.12 -6.15 -2.20
N ASN A 292 -21.33 -5.06 -2.27
CA ASN A 292 -20.65 -4.51 -1.09
C ASN A 292 -21.66 -4.02 -0.04
N TYR A 293 -22.80 -3.47 -0.44
CA TYR A 293 -23.85 -3.08 0.51
C TYR A 293 -24.40 -4.30 1.27
N GLN A 294 -24.71 -5.40 0.56
CA GLN A 294 -25.16 -6.65 1.15
C GLN A 294 -24.08 -7.28 2.05
N LEU A 295 -22.83 -7.32 1.59
CA LEU A 295 -21.69 -7.79 2.38
C LEU A 295 -21.58 -7.01 3.69
N ASN A 296 -21.61 -5.68 3.62
CA ASN A 296 -21.52 -4.83 4.81
C ASN A 296 -22.71 -5.01 5.78
N GLN A 297 -23.90 -5.33 5.27
CA GLN A 297 -25.02 -5.69 6.12
C GLN A 297 -24.77 -7.01 6.85
N GLY A 298 -24.36 -8.05 6.11
CA GLY A 298 -24.02 -9.35 6.69
C GLY A 298 -22.91 -9.25 7.74
N MET A 299 -21.85 -8.50 7.42
CA MET A 299 -20.73 -8.26 8.34
C MET A 299 -21.14 -7.57 9.64
N ARG A 300 -22.02 -6.54 9.57
CA ARG A 300 -22.55 -5.90 10.80
C ARG A 300 -23.33 -6.88 11.67
N MET A 301 -24.17 -7.71 11.05
CA MET A 301 -24.93 -8.73 11.77
C MET A 301 -24.00 -9.78 12.38
N TYR A 302 -23.01 -10.24 11.66
CA TYR A 302 -22.00 -11.20 12.12
C TYR A 302 -21.22 -10.66 13.33
N VAL A 303 -20.62 -9.45 13.20
CA VAL A 303 -19.85 -8.84 14.31
C VAL A 303 -20.72 -8.55 15.53
N GLN A 304 -21.98 -8.12 15.34
CA GLN A 304 -22.90 -7.94 16.44
C GLN A 304 -23.19 -9.28 17.13
N GLY A 305 -23.45 -10.34 16.39
CA GLY A 305 -23.69 -11.67 16.95
C GLY A 305 -22.45 -12.23 17.66
N LEU A 306 -21.24 -12.04 17.12
CA LEU A 306 -20.00 -12.42 17.81
C LEU A 306 -19.85 -11.73 19.17
N ARG A 307 -20.25 -10.46 19.29
CA ARG A 307 -20.23 -9.73 20.57
C ARG A 307 -21.27 -10.24 21.56
N GLU A 308 -22.41 -10.72 21.10
CA GLU A 308 -23.41 -11.35 21.94
C GLU A 308 -23.03 -12.81 22.31
N MET A 309 -22.34 -13.50 21.40
CA MET A 309 -21.83 -14.86 21.63
C MET A 309 -20.67 -14.87 22.66
N TYR A 310 -19.82 -13.85 22.64
CA TYR A 310 -18.68 -13.72 23.54
C TYR A 310 -18.72 -12.42 24.36
N PRO A 311 -19.66 -12.28 25.33
CA PRO A 311 -19.89 -11.02 26.04
C PRO A 311 -18.67 -10.55 26.85
N GLU A 312 -17.83 -11.48 27.33
CA GLU A 312 -16.63 -11.17 28.11
C GLU A 312 -15.41 -10.77 27.24
N LYS A 313 -15.53 -10.92 25.91
CA LYS A 313 -14.43 -10.59 25.00
C LYS A 313 -14.45 -9.12 24.60
N ASN A 314 -13.32 -8.44 24.72
CA ASN A 314 -13.18 -7.09 24.20
C ASN A 314 -13.01 -7.11 22.67
N PHE A 315 -13.99 -6.56 21.97
CA PHE A 315 -13.94 -6.35 20.52
C PHE A 315 -13.55 -4.90 20.26
N TYR A 316 -12.30 -4.66 19.91
CA TYR A 316 -11.86 -3.34 19.47
C TYR A 316 -12.19 -3.13 17.99
N PRO A 317 -12.53 -1.89 17.57
CA PRO A 317 -12.89 -1.61 16.20
C PRO A 317 -11.68 -1.69 15.28
N ASP A 318 -11.91 -2.06 14.01
CA ASP A 318 -10.90 -1.97 12.98
C ASP A 318 -10.31 -0.56 12.88
N ALA A 319 -9.04 -0.47 12.53
CA ALA A 319 -8.36 0.80 12.30
C ALA A 319 -8.97 1.53 11.09
N ASN A 320 -9.05 2.85 11.19
CA ASN A 320 -9.69 3.71 10.18
C ASN A 320 -9.03 5.11 10.10
N SER A 321 -7.73 5.18 10.34
CA SER A 321 -6.94 6.42 10.37
C SER A 321 -7.31 7.39 11.50
N THR A 322 -7.98 6.92 12.55
CA THR A 322 -8.19 7.69 13.77
C THR A 322 -7.14 7.36 14.82
N LEU A 323 -6.93 8.28 15.79
CA LEU A 323 -5.99 8.08 16.88
C LEU A 323 -6.29 6.78 17.65
N ARG A 324 -5.26 5.94 17.79
CA ARG A 324 -5.31 4.68 18.52
C ARG A 324 -4.15 4.59 19.50
N LEU A 325 -4.44 3.94 20.61
CA LEU A 325 -3.47 3.54 21.60
C LEU A 325 -3.28 2.02 21.49
N THR A 326 -2.05 1.58 21.35
CA THR A 326 -1.67 0.18 21.55
C THR A 326 -0.61 0.10 22.63
N TYR A 327 -0.67 -0.95 23.46
CA TYR A 327 0.30 -1.21 24.52
C TYR A 327 0.78 -2.65 24.47
N GLY A 328 2.01 -2.84 24.90
CA GLY A 328 2.68 -4.12 24.86
C GLY A 328 3.97 -4.09 25.67
N LYS A 329 4.89 -4.93 25.29
CA LYS A 329 6.19 -5.11 25.94
C LYS A 329 7.32 -5.18 24.94
N VAL A 330 8.52 -4.82 25.37
CA VAL A 330 9.75 -5.12 24.65
C VAL A 330 9.98 -6.62 24.68
N LEU A 331 10.03 -7.30 23.52
CA LEU A 331 10.11 -8.74 23.44
C LEU A 331 10.90 -9.23 22.22
N PRO A 332 11.72 -10.28 22.36
CA PRO A 332 12.24 -11.06 21.25
C PRO A 332 11.12 -11.89 20.59
N TYR A 333 11.44 -12.65 19.54
CA TYR A 333 10.52 -13.62 18.97
C TYR A 333 11.27 -14.75 18.24
N SER A 334 10.59 -15.91 18.15
CA SER A 334 11.07 -17.05 17.37
C SER A 334 10.35 -17.07 16.02
N ALA A 335 11.08 -16.82 14.93
CA ALA A 335 10.51 -16.78 13.58
C ALA A 335 10.26 -18.18 12.99
N GLY A 336 10.85 -19.23 13.55
CA GLY A 336 10.73 -20.61 13.11
C GLY A 336 11.55 -21.54 13.97
N ASP A 337 11.64 -22.82 13.58
CA ASP A 337 12.48 -23.78 14.26
C ASP A 337 13.95 -23.33 14.22
N ALA A 338 14.56 -23.19 15.40
CA ALA A 338 15.94 -22.73 15.60
C ALA A 338 16.25 -21.32 15.02
N ILE A 339 15.24 -20.46 14.84
CA ILE A 339 15.41 -19.09 14.37
C ILE A 339 14.85 -18.13 15.42
N ASP A 340 15.73 -17.58 16.24
CA ASP A 340 15.41 -16.64 17.29
C ASP A 340 16.00 -15.27 16.98
N TYR A 341 15.15 -14.22 17.07
CA TYR A 341 15.55 -12.83 16.95
C TYR A 341 15.53 -12.16 18.31
N ASP A 342 16.65 -11.53 18.67
CA ASP A 342 16.76 -10.70 19.87
C ASP A 342 15.83 -9.47 19.74
N PHE A 343 15.47 -8.89 20.88
CA PHE A 343 14.63 -7.68 20.93
C PHE A 343 15.39 -6.41 20.54
N VAL A 344 16.71 -6.44 20.31
CA VAL A 344 17.52 -5.29 19.89
C VAL A 344 18.36 -5.60 18.66
N THR A 345 18.63 -4.55 17.89
CA THR A 345 19.68 -4.52 16.86
C THR A 345 20.71 -3.45 17.17
N THR A 346 21.91 -3.58 16.64
CA THR A 346 23.02 -2.68 16.95
C THR A 346 23.63 -2.06 15.70
N LEU A 347 24.42 -1.00 15.87
CA LEU A 347 25.16 -0.37 14.78
C LEU A 347 26.15 -1.33 14.09
N LYS A 348 26.58 -2.41 14.77
CA LYS A 348 27.36 -3.48 14.15
C LYS A 348 26.63 -4.10 12.96
N GLY A 349 25.32 -4.37 13.09
CA GLY A 349 24.50 -4.91 12.01
C GLY A 349 24.37 -3.95 10.81
N VAL A 350 24.44 -2.64 11.03
CA VAL A 350 24.51 -1.64 9.95
C VAL A 350 25.82 -1.79 9.18
N MET A 351 26.95 -1.95 9.88
CA MET A 351 28.28 -2.17 9.25
C MET A 351 28.34 -3.50 8.48
N GLU A 352 27.75 -4.56 9.04
CA GLU A 352 27.72 -5.90 8.40
C GLU A 352 26.89 -5.91 7.10
N LYS A 353 25.90 -5.03 6.97
CA LYS A 353 25.05 -4.90 5.78
C LYS A 353 25.62 -3.96 4.72
N GLU A 354 26.75 -3.33 4.96
CA GLU A 354 27.30 -2.37 4.01
C GLU A 354 27.52 -3.01 2.64
N ASN A 355 26.99 -2.34 1.62
CA ASN A 355 27.18 -2.70 0.22
C ASN A 355 27.40 -1.42 -0.63
N PRO A 356 28.65 -1.11 -1.02
CA PRO A 356 28.95 0.08 -1.83
C PRO A 356 28.27 0.11 -3.19
N ASN A 357 27.81 -1.03 -3.69
CA ASN A 357 27.13 -1.14 -4.98
C ASN A 357 25.60 -0.98 -4.87
N ASN A 358 25.10 -0.78 -3.68
CA ASN A 358 23.66 -0.55 -3.43
C ASN A 358 23.50 0.68 -2.53
N GLU A 359 22.94 1.75 -3.07
CA GLU A 359 22.77 3.03 -2.37
C GLU A 359 22.03 2.91 -1.02
N GLU A 360 21.08 1.98 -0.91
CA GLU A 360 20.36 1.74 0.34
C GLU A 360 21.27 1.22 1.46
N PHE A 361 22.43 0.63 1.11
CA PHE A 361 23.34 -0.01 2.06
C PHE A 361 24.73 0.67 2.10
N ILE A 362 24.85 1.88 1.55
CA ILE A 362 26.08 2.68 1.73
C ILE A 362 26.11 3.26 3.13
N VAL A 363 27.15 2.90 3.91
CA VAL A 363 27.37 3.47 5.22
C VAL A 363 28.21 4.73 5.12
N PRO A 364 27.74 5.91 5.56
CA PRO A 364 28.50 7.15 5.50
C PRO A 364 29.84 7.05 6.26
N ALA A 365 30.91 7.60 5.68
CA ALA A 365 32.26 7.57 6.25
C ALA A 365 32.30 8.07 7.71
N ARG A 366 31.57 9.17 8.01
CA ARG A 366 31.48 9.71 9.37
C ARG A 366 30.88 8.72 10.34
N LEU A 367 29.90 7.94 9.95
CA LEU A 367 29.28 6.92 10.81
C LEU A 367 30.25 5.77 11.09
N LYS A 368 31.04 5.34 10.09
CA LYS A 368 32.11 4.35 10.26
C LYS A 368 33.16 4.82 11.24
N GLU A 369 33.63 6.07 11.11
CA GLU A 369 34.58 6.69 12.01
C GLU A 369 34.10 6.65 13.48
N LEU A 370 32.85 7.05 13.72
CA LEU A 370 32.24 7.03 15.05
C LEU A 370 32.11 5.61 15.58
N TYR A 371 31.78 4.64 14.74
CA TYR A 371 31.70 3.24 15.11
C TYR A 371 33.05 2.65 15.49
N GLU A 372 34.11 2.88 14.70
CA GLU A 372 35.47 2.39 14.94
C GLU A 372 36.07 2.96 16.22
N LYS A 373 35.83 4.26 16.45
CA LYS A 373 36.28 4.95 17.68
C LYS A 373 35.42 4.63 18.90
N LYS A 374 34.28 3.97 18.72
CA LYS A 374 33.25 3.76 19.76
C LYS A 374 32.79 5.07 20.42
N ASP A 375 32.81 6.16 19.64
CA ASP A 375 32.38 7.49 20.13
C ASP A 375 30.85 7.60 20.07
N PHE A 376 30.20 6.87 20.95
CA PHE A 376 28.73 6.90 21.07
C PHE A 376 28.22 7.86 22.12
N GLY A 377 29.10 8.56 22.84
CA GLY A 377 28.76 9.46 23.91
C GLY A 377 27.90 8.81 24.99
N GLN A 378 26.94 9.53 25.51
CA GLN A 378 25.99 9.05 26.53
C GLN A 378 24.91 8.08 25.98
N TYR A 379 24.85 7.89 24.66
CA TYR A 379 23.85 7.06 23.99
C TYR A 379 24.23 5.61 23.86
N GLY A 380 25.52 5.28 23.98
CA GLY A 380 26.04 3.92 23.91
C GLY A 380 25.72 3.09 25.15
N GLU A 381 25.65 1.78 24.95
CA GLU A 381 25.43 0.81 26.01
C GLU A 381 26.44 -0.35 25.88
N ASN A 382 27.19 -0.64 26.92
CA ASN A 382 28.18 -1.74 26.95
C ASN A 382 29.17 -1.74 25.75
N GLY A 383 29.57 -0.53 25.30
CA GLY A 383 30.51 -0.37 24.18
C GLY A 383 29.89 -0.61 22.79
N THR A 384 28.56 -0.63 22.71
CA THR A 384 27.82 -0.70 21.45
C THR A 384 26.75 0.37 21.37
N MET A 385 26.22 0.61 20.17
CA MET A 385 25.08 1.50 19.92
C MET A 385 23.88 0.65 19.51
N ILE A 386 22.80 0.72 20.30
CA ILE A 386 21.52 0.09 19.96
C ILE A 386 20.84 0.96 18.91
N THR A 387 20.43 0.36 17.79
CA THR A 387 19.75 1.06 16.69
C THR A 387 18.24 0.94 16.75
N CYS A 388 17.75 -0.29 16.98
CA CYS A 388 16.31 -0.57 17.05
C CYS A 388 16.01 -1.54 18.20
N PHE A 389 14.75 -1.54 18.63
CA PHE A 389 14.19 -2.54 19.53
C PHE A 389 12.83 -3.02 19.05
N LEU A 390 12.41 -4.19 19.51
CA LEU A 390 11.17 -4.83 19.15
C LEU A 390 10.14 -4.76 20.28
N THR A 391 8.89 -4.55 19.92
CA THR A 391 7.76 -4.64 20.86
C THR A 391 6.63 -5.47 20.25
N ASN A 392 5.74 -6.03 21.08
CA ASN A 392 4.55 -6.72 20.60
C ASN A 392 3.33 -5.79 20.50
N ASN A 393 3.54 -4.51 20.32
CA ASN A 393 2.46 -3.57 20.01
C ASN A 393 1.80 -3.92 18.67
N ASP A 394 0.47 -3.87 18.66
CA ASP A 394 -0.31 -4.06 17.44
C ASP A 394 -0.30 -2.78 16.61
N ILE A 395 0.38 -2.81 15.47
CA ILE A 395 0.50 -1.67 14.53
C ILE A 395 0.16 -2.09 13.09
N THR A 396 -0.17 -1.12 12.27
CA THR A 396 -0.29 -1.25 10.82
C THR A 396 0.17 0.03 10.12
N GLY A 397 0.15 0.07 8.79
CA GLY A 397 0.48 1.27 8.00
C GLY A 397 -0.26 2.50 8.52
N GLY A 398 0.46 3.61 8.71
CA GLY A 398 -0.02 4.83 9.37
C GLY A 398 0.57 5.04 10.77
N ASN A 399 1.09 3.99 11.42
CA ASN A 399 1.83 4.12 12.68
C ASN A 399 3.29 4.57 12.50
N SER A 400 3.80 4.65 11.28
CA SER A 400 5.18 5.08 11.01
C SER A 400 5.46 6.48 11.58
N GLY A 401 6.51 6.61 12.41
CA GLY A 401 6.87 7.83 13.12
C GLY A 401 6.11 8.06 14.44
N SER A 402 5.22 7.16 14.84
CA SER A 402 4.49 7.27 16.10
C SER A 402 5.42 7.16 17.31
N PRO A 403 5.22 7.99 18.37
CA PRO A 403 6.00 7.91 19.59
C PRO A 403 5.77 6.59 20.32
N VAL A 404 6.86 5.99 20.78
CA VAL A 404 6.86 4.84 21.69
C VAL A 404 7.23 5.33 23.08
N LEU A 405 6.34 5.14 24.04
CA LEU A 405 6.47 5.61 25.40
C LEU A 405 6.65 4.46 26.38
N ASN A 406 7.42 4.68 27.45
CA ASN A 406 7.50 3.75 28.58
C ASN A 406 6.36 3.94 29.57
N GLY A 407 6.39 3.21 30.70
CA GLY A 407 5.37 3.30 31.75
C GLY A 407 5.32 4.64 32.50
N ASP A 408 6.38 5.44 32.42
CA ASP A 408 6.47 6.78 33.00
C ASP A 408 6.03 7.88 32.02
N GLY A 409 5.61 7.50 30.79
CA GLY A 409 5.23 8.44 29.73
C GLY A 409 6.41 9.08 28.99
N GLU A 410 7.64 8.60 29.23
CA GLU A 410 8.84 9.10 28.55
C GLU A 410 8.99 8.50 27.15
N LEU A 411 9.40 9.30 26.17
CA LEU A 411 9.72 8.86 24.82
C LEU A 411 10.96 7.97 24.82
N ILE A 412 10.81 6.73 24.36
CA ILE A 412 11.88 5.72 24.32
C ILE A 412 12.24 5.29 22.87
N GLY A 413 11.43 5.62 21.90
CA GLY A 413 11.65 5.30 20.49
C GLY A 413 10.55 5.81 19.58
N LEU A 414 10.70 5.52 18.29
CA LEU A 414 9.69 5.80 17.27
C LEU A 414 9.35 4.50 16.54
N ALA A 415 8.08 4.16 16.48
CA ALA A 415 7.61 3.04 15.66
C ALA A 415 7.80 3.40 14.18
N PHE A 416 8.40 2.51 13.37
CA PHE A 416 8.60 2.80 11.96
C PHE A 416 8.25 1.66 11.01
N ASP A 417 8.30 0.41 11.47
CA ASP A 417 8.01 -0.76 10.64
C ASP A 417 7.49 -1.92 11.49
N ALA A 418 7.14 -3.01 10.82
CA ALA A 418 6.78 -4.27 11.43
C ALA A 418 7.65 -5.40 10.87
N ASN A 419 7.86 -6.46 11.65
CA ASN A 419 8.60 -7.60 11.17
C ASN A 419 7.86 -8.33 10.02
N TRP A 420 8.56 -9.18 9.31
CA TRP A 420 8.01 -9.89 8.16
C TRP A 420 6.78 -10.73 8.49
N GLU A 421 6.73 -11.29 9.68
CA GLU A 421 5.63 -12.10 10.19
C GLU A 421 4.37 -11.29 10.53
N ALA A 422 4.50 -9.97 10.63
CA ALA A 422 3.38 -9.07 10.91
C ALA A 422 2.58 -8.64 9.66
N MET A 423 2.98 -9.04 8.44
CA MET A 423 2.33 -8.60 7.20
C MET A 423 0.87 -9.06 7.07
N SER A 424 0.42 -10.06 7.83
CA SER A 424 -1.00 -10.45 7.93
C SER A 424 -1.72 -9.79 9.11
N GLY A 425 -1.07 -8.89 9.84
CA GLY A 425 -1.57 -8.29 11.08
C GLY A 425 -2.83 -7.45 10.93
N ASP A 426 -3.11 -6.92 9.76
CA ASP A 426 -4.35 -6.21 9.46
C ASP A 426 -5.57 -7.15 9.32
N ILE A 427 -5.35 -8.46 9.15
CA ILE A 427 -6.39 -9.50 9.11
C ILE A 427 -6.44 -10.28 10.42
N VAL A 428 -5.29 -10.70 10.94
CA VAL A 428 -5.15 -11.42 12.21
C VAL A 428 -3.87 -10.99 12.92
N PHE A 429 -4.01 -10.48 14.14
CA PHE A 429 -2.87 -10.18 14.99
C PHE A 429 -2.42 -11.44 15.75
N GLU A 430 -1.15 -11.81 15.58
CA GLU A 430 -0.53 -12.95 16.24
C GLU A 430 0.58 -12.46 17.19
N PRO A 431 0.27 -12.28 18.50
CA PRO A 431 1.17 -11.64 19.45
C PRO A 431 2.47 -12.39 19.71
N LYS A 432 2.54 -13.71 19.39
CA LYS A 432 3.76 -14.50 19.53
C LYS A 432 4.78 -14.21 18.44
N LEU A 433 4.32 -13.82 17.24
CA LEU A 433 5.15 -13.66 16.05
C LEU A 433 5.31 -12.19 15.62
N GLN A 434 4.24 -11.40 15.75
CA GLN A 434 4.23 -10.05 15.22
C GLN A 434 4.93 -9.07 16.14
N ARG A 435 5.81 -8.25 15.57
CA ARG A 435 6.58 -7.24 16.29
C ARG A 435 6.52 -5.91 15.57
N CYS A 436 6.33 -4.85 16.37
CA CYS A 436 6.62 -3.49 15.97
C CYS A 436 8.14 -3.28 16.05
N ILE A 437 8.74 -2.76 15.00
CA ILE A 437 10.14 -2.35 14.96
C ILE A 437 10.20 -0.87 15.29
N CYS A 438 10.92 -0.54 16.37
CA CYS A 438 11.05 0.81 16.88
C CYS A 438 12.51 1.27 16.75
N VAL A 439 12.78 2.42 16.14
CA VAL A 439 14.10 3.03 16.25
C VAL A 439 14.31 3.48 17.69
N ASP A 440 15.47 3.14 18.26
CA ASP A 440 15.81 3.55 19.62
C ASP A 440 16.04 5.06 19.67
N ILE A 441 15.41 5.75 20.62
CA ILE A 441 15.57 7.21 20.74
C ILE A 441 17.02 7.61 20.94
N ARG A 442 17.84 6.77 21.60
CA ARG A 442 19.27 6.98 21.78
C ARG A 442 20.00 7.05 20.44
N TYR A 443 19.60 6.24 19.45
CA TYR A 443 20.17 6.27 18.10
C TYR A 443 19.81 7.55 17.36
N VAL A 444 18.57 8.02 17.52
CA VAL A 444 18.14 9.30 16.96
C VAL A 444 18.96 10.46 17.54
N LEU A 445 19.10 10.49 18.88
CA LEU A 445 19.87 11.53 19.56
C LEU A 445 21.37 11.46 19.24
N PHE A 446 21.93 10.26 19.12
CA PHE A 446 23.31 10.05 18.65
C PHE A 446 23.55 10.64 17.25
N TYR A 447 22.59 10.43 16.33
CA TYR A 447 22.68 11.03 15.00
C TYR A 447 22.65 12.56 15.05
N ILE A 448 21.78 13.14 15.85
CA ILE A 448 21.66 14.61 16.00
C ILE A 448 22.95 15.17 16.60
N ASP A 449 23.42 14.59 17.70
CA ASP A 449 24.57 15.08 18.46
C ASP A 449 25.91 14.77 17.77
N LYS A 450 26.25 13.48 17.71
CA LYS A 450 27.59 13.03 17.31
C LYS A 450 27.83 13.00 15.80
N TYR A 451 26.80 12.59 15.05
CA TYR A 451 26.93 12.50 13.60
C TYR A 451 26.75 13.87 12.92
N ALA A 452 25.69 14.61 13.24
CA ALA A 452 25.36 15.89 12.64
C ALA A 452 25.93 17.12 13.38
N GLY A 453 26.47 16.93 14.60
CA GLY A 453 27.04 18.05 15.39
C GLY A 453 25.96 19.00 15.95
N GLY A 454 24.73 18.53 16.14
CA GLY A 454 23.59 19.30 16.59
C GLY A 454 23.42 19.34 18.12
N SER A 455 24.50 19.39 18.91
CA SER A 455 24.48 19.33 20.37
C SER A 455 23.53 20.35 21.03
N ARG A 456 23.39 21.54 20.43
CA ARG A 456 22.44 22.55 20.90
C ARG A 456 21.00 22.02 20.99
N LEU A 457 20.57 21.15 20.05
CA LEU A 457 19.23 20.59 20.06
C LEU A 457 19.04 19.60 21.22
N ILE A 458 20.14 18.94 21.65
CA ILE A 458 20.12 18.02 22.78
C ILE A 458 19.97 18.77 24.10
N ASP A 459 20.55 19.96 24.20
CA ASP A 459 20.45 20.79 25.39
C ASP A 459 19.03 21.33 25.66
N GLU A 460 18.17 21.28 24.63
CA GLU A 460 16.76 21.69 24.69
C GLU A 460 15.80 20.51 25.04
N LEU A 461 16.28 19.24 25.03
CA LEU A 461 15.48 18.03 25.26
C LEU A 461 15.67 17.46 26.68
#